data_1419ea5de6f65288d0c3ce751e8016c0
#
_entry.id   1419ea5de6f65288d0c3ce751e8016c0
#
_cell.length_a   1.000
_cell.length_b   1.000
_cell.length_c   1.000
_cell.angle_alpha   90.00
_cell.angle_beta   90.00
_cell.angle_gamma   90.00
#
_symmetry.space_group_name_H-M   'P 1'
#
loop_
_entity.id
_entity.type
_entity.pdbx_description
1 polymer ?
#
loop_
_entity_poly.entity_id
_entity_poly.type
_entity_poly.pdbx_seq_one_letter_code
_entity_poly.pdbx_strand_id
1 'polypeptide(L)'
;MSQSRFKTFKDLPKEHLLGTGTAMCAGCGGLEALHEIYDILGEKTVIINAAGCMTLLSVYPYTPFRGGWLYTSMASAPAGAQGVRDAMDILLAKGRMSTAEDMETVVLTGDGAAYGMGLSSTSGAIERNLHFLYLCYDNEGYGNTGQQTSGATPHAARTATNRGVVGYPGFKKDLFAIWAAHEPAYVASVIGAEPLDLARKVDLAKNIHGPRLILALAPCPTGWDFEPEETVEIGKLAVQSGVWPLKEYRNGQIKHTKIPKKRIPVEDYLKRQGRFVHLFEPKRNDSLLQEIQTRVDAYWSRFE
;
A
#
# COMPACT_ATOMS: atom_id res chain seq x y z
N MET A 1 2.63 -21.76 14.87
CA MET A 1 2.61 -20.60 13.95
C MET A 1 2.80 -21.12 12.54
N SER A 2 1.82 -20.96 11.65
CA SER A 2 1.98 -21.34 10.24
C SER A 2 3.12 -20.51 9.63
N GLN A 3 4.17 -21.19 9.18
CA GLN A 3 5.21 -20.54 8.39
C GLN A 3 4.64 -20.33 6.97
N SER A 4 4.91 -19.17 6.35
CA SER A 4 4.53 -18.94 4.97
C SER A 4 5.12 -20.00 4.05
N ARG A 5 4.35 -20.40 3.03
CA ARG A 5 4.79 -21.35 1.99
C ARG A 5 5.89 -20.75 1.09
N PHE A 6 6.01 -19.43 1.02
CA PHE A 6 7.00 -18.74 0.18
C PHE A 6 8.35 -18.64 0.90
N LYS A 7 9.28 -19.54 0.59
CA LYS A 7 10.63 -19.57 1.16
C LYS A 7 11.68 -18.96 0.24
N THR A 8 11.50 -19.12 -1.07
CA THR A 8 12.40 -18.66 -2.13
C THR A 8 11.62 -18.03 -3.28
N PHE A 9 12.30 -17.35 -4.18
CA PHE A 9 11.68 -16.78 -5.40
C PHE A 9 11.03 -17.85 -6.31
N LYS A 10 11.46 -19.12 -6.20
CA LYS A 10 10.89 -20.22 -6.98
C LYS A 10 9.48 -20.61 -6.52
N ASP A 11 9.14 -20.24 -5.30
CA ASP A 11 7.84 -20.54 -4.68
C ASP A 11 6.78 -19.49 -5.03
N LEU A 12 7.18 -18.35 -5.61
CA LEU A 12 6.24 -17.30 -6.03
C LEU A 12 5.29 -17.82 -7.11
N PRO A 13 4.04 -17.30 -7.17
CA PRO A 13 3.09 -17.66 -8.22
C PRO A 13 3.71 -17.47 -9.61
N LYS A 14 3.45 -18.40 -10.52
CA LYS A 14 3.91 -18.33 -11.92
C LYS A 14 2.77 -17.94 -12.86
N GLU A 15 1.54 -18.13 -12.44
CA GLU A 15 0.33 -17.77 -13.16
C GLU A 15 -0.12 -16.39 -12.70
N HIS A 16 -0.42 -15.52 -13.66
CA HIS A 16 -0.95 -14.19 -13.38
C HIS A 16 -2.47 -14.22 -13.52
N LEU A 17 -3.15 -13.94 -12.40
CA LEU A 17 -4.62 -13.96 -12.32
C LEU A 17 -5.25 -12.65 -12.78
N LEU A 18 -4.51 -11.54 -12.68
CA LEU A 18 -4.98 -10.25 -13.16
C LEU A 18 -4.89 -10.20 -14.70
N GLY A 19 -6.01 -9.92 -15.35
CA GLY A 19 -6.09 -9.82 -16.82
C GLY A 19 -5.20 -8.69 -17.36
N THR A 20 -4.71 -8.87 -18.59
CA THR A 20 -3.87 -7.90 -19.29
C THR A 20 -4.69 -6.78 -19.94
N GLY A 21 -4.02 -5.73 -20.42
CA GLY A 21 -4.67 -4.65 -21.19
C GLY A 21 -5.32 -3.57 -20.34
N THR A 22 -4.74 -3.26 -19.18
CA THR A 22 -5.23 -2.20 -18.29
C THR A 22 -4.85 -0.80 -18.80
N ALA A 23 -5.64 0.22 -18.43
CA ALA A 23 -5.36 1.64 -18.69
C ALA A 23 -4.42 2.28 -17.64
N MET A 24 -3.71 1.48 -16.85
CA MET A 24 -2.77 1.97 -15.84
C MET A 24 -1.49 2.50 -16.47
N CYS A 25 -0.80 3.38 -15.74
CA CYS A 25 0.49 3.92 -16.16
C CYS A 25 1.56 2.83 -16.30
N ALA A 26 2.44 2.95 -17.29
CA ALA A 26 3.64 2.12 -17.36
C ALA A 26 4.49 2.29 -16.09
N GLY A 27 5.07 1.20 -15.58
CA GLY A 27 5.90 1.22 -14.37
C GLY A 27 5.15 1.55 -13.07
N CYS A 28 3.81 1.45 -13.04
CA CYS A 28 3.05 1.73 -11.82
C CYS A 28 3.38 0.72 -10.70
N GLY A 29 4.07 1.18 -9.64
CA GLY A 29 4.42 0.33 -8.49
C GLY A 29 3.21 -0.17 -7.70
N GLY A 30 2.08 0.55 -7.77
CA GLY A 30 0.82 0.07 -7.18
C GLY A 30 0.21 -1.10 -7.95
N LEU A 31 0.30 -1.09 -9.29
CA LEU A 31 -0.14 -2.20 -10.12
C LEU A 31 0.79 -3.41 -9.97
N GLU A 32 2.10 -3.19 -9.90
CA GLU A 32 3.11 -4.22 -9.62
C GLU A 32 2.75 -4.97 -8.32
N ALA A 33 2.59 -4.23 -7.21
CA ALA A 33 2.22 -4.83 -5.93
C ALA A 33 0.85 -5.54 -5.97
N LEU A 34 -0.14 -4.96 -6.66
CA LEU A 34 -1.47 -5.56 -6.78
C LEU A 34 -1.44 -6.89 -7.55
N HIS A 35 -0.64 -7.00 -8.62
CA HIS A 35 -0.46 -8.26 -9.35
C HIS A 35 -0.01 -9.38 -8.41
N GLU A 36 1.08 -9.15 -7.68
CA GLU A 36 1.62 -10.16 -6.76
C GLU A 36 0.62 -10.51 -5.66
N ILE A 37 -0.05 -9.51 -5.08
CA ILE A 37 -1.04 -9.71 -4.02
C ILE A 37 -2.22 -10.52 -4.54
N TYR A 38 -2.76 -10.20 -5.71
CA TYR A 38 -3.92 -10.88 -6.27
C TYR A 38 -3.61 -12.33 -6.66
N ASP A 39 -2.42 -12.60 -7.19
CA ASP A 39 -1.96 -13.96 -7.50
C ASP A 39 -1.85 -14.84 -6.24
N ILE A 40 -1.56 -14.26 -5.08
CA ILE A 40 -1.50 -14.97 -3.81
C ILE A 40 -2.89 -15.17 -3.20
N LEU A 41 -3.75 -14.14 -3.26
CA LEU A 41 -5.11 -14.18 -2.75
C LEU A 41 -5.97 -15.16 -3.54
N GLY A 42 -5.83 -15.18 -4.86
CA GLY A 42 -6.57 -16.05 -5.76
C GLY A 42 -7.91 -15.45 -6.24
N GLU A 43 -8.62 -16.21 -7.04
CA GLU A 43 -9.85 -15.78 -7.72
C GLU A 43 -11.05 -15.58 -6.79
N LYS A 44 -11.06 -16.27 -5.64
CA LYS A 44 -12.14 -16.17 -4.66
C LYS A 44 -12.03 -14.89 -3.83
N THR A 45 -12.11 -13.74 -4.50
CA THR A 45 -12.07 -12.42 -3.89
C THR A 45 -13.22 -11.55 -4.36
N VAL A 46 -13.74 -10.71 -3.47
CA VAL A 46 -14.58 -9.57 -3.81
C VAL A 46 -13.81 -8.31 -3.47
N ILE A 47 -13.50 -7.52 -4.49
CA ILE A 47 -12.73 -6.29 -4.35
C ILE A 47 -13.68 -5.10 -4.26
N ILE A 48 -13.62 -4.39 -3.16
CA ILE A 48 -14.30 -3.11 -2.95
C ILE A 48 -13.27 -2.01 -3.20
N ASN A 49 -13.33 -1.44 -4.41
CA ASN A 49 -12.37 -0.45 -4.88
C ASN A 49 -12.85 0.98 -4.58
N ALA A 50 -12.06 1.71 -3.81
CA ALA A 50 -12.26 3.14 -3.62
C ALA A 50 -11.86 3.94 -4.87
N ALA A 51 -12.54 5.04 -5.14
CA ALA A 51 -12.17 5.96 -6.21
C ALA A 51 -10.67 6.32 -6.14
N GLY A 52 -9.98 6.26 -7.27
CA GLY A 52 -8.53 6.51 -7.38
C GLY A 52 -7.93 5.88 -8.63
N CYS A 53 -6.60 5.75 -8.69
CA CYS A 53 -5.91 5.20 -9.87
C CYS A 53 -6.42 3.80 -10.25
N MET A 54 -6.65 2.92 -9.27
CA MET A 54 -7.09 1.54 -9.54
C MET A 54 -8.52 1.44 -10.10
N THR A 55 -9.28 2.53 -10.15
CA THR A 55 -10.55 2.59 -10.88
C THR A 55 -10.37 2.33 -12.38
N LEU A 56 -9.21 2.69 -12.92
CA LEU A 56 -8.87 2.51 -14.33
C LEU A 56 -8.67 1.03 -14.71
N LEU A 57 -8.56 0.13 -13.73
CA LEU A 57 -8.48 -1.31 -13.97
C LEU A 57 -9.79 -1.89 -14.51
N SER A 58 -10.93 -1.37 -14.06
CA SER A 58 -12.26 -1.88 -14.43
C SER A 58 -13.07 -0.78 -15.10
N VAL A 59 -13.01 -0.72 -16.41
CA VAL A 59 -13.80 0.21 -17.25
C VAL A 59 -14.77 -0.62 -18.08
N TYR A 60 -16.08 -0.43 -17.84
CA TYR A 60 -17.12 -1.21 -18.51
C TYR A 60 -16.91 -1.29 -20.05
N PRO A 61 -17.04 -2.48 -20.64
CA PRO A 61 -17.42 -3.78 -20.06
C PRO A 61 -16.23 -4.60 -19.50
N TYR A 62 -15.10 -4.00 -19.33
CA TYR A 62 -13.83 -4.63 -18.96
C TYR A 62 -13.65 -4.71 -17.45
N THR A 63 -13.22 -5.87 -16.97
CA THR A 63 -12.61 -6.05 -15.64
C THR A 63 -11.45 -7.02 -15.75
N PRO A 64 -10.27 -6.70 -15.17
CA PRO A 64 -9.14 -7.63 -15.16
C PRO A 64 -9.24 -8.66 -14.04
N PHE A 65 -10.17 -8.48 -13.11
CA PHE A 65 -10.35 -9.38 -11.97
C PHE A 65 -11.24 -10.58 -12.35
N ARG A 66 -10.84 -11.76 -11.91
CA ARG A 66 -11.64 -12.99 -12.04
C ARG A 66 -12.73 -13.10 -10.97
N GLY A 67 -12.54 -12.40 -9.84
CA GLY A 67 -13.50 -12.30 -8.75
C GLY A 67 -14.48 -11.14 -8.88
N GLY A 68 -15.28 -10.90 -7.84
CA GLY A 68 -16.23 -9.78 -7.79
C GLY A 68 -15.51 -8.44 -7.67
N TRP A 69 -16.06 -7.39 -8.28
CA TRP A 69 -15.55 -6.04 -8.16
C TRP A 69 -16.69 -5.04 -7.96
N LEU A 70 -16.53 -4.19 -6.94
CA LEU A 70 -17.48 -3.14 -6.58
C LEU A 70 -16.74 -1.80 -6.47
N TYR A 71 -17.17 -0.82 -7.24
CA TYR A 71 -16.66 0.55 -7.16
C TYR A 71 -17.43 1.38 -6.14
N THR A 72 -16.71 2.19 -5.37
CA THR A 72 -17.31 3.05 -4.34
C THR A 72 -16.50 4.35 -4.16
N SER A 73 -17.05 5.29 -3.41
CA SER A 73 -16.34 6.53 -3.07
C SER A 73 -15.12 6.26 -2.18
N MET A 74 -14.19 7.22 -2.14
CA MET A 74 -12.95 7.11 -1.36
C MET A 74 -13.22 6.84 0.13
N ALA A 75 -14.26 7.44 0.70
CA ALA A 75 -14.58 7.31 2.12
C ALA A 75 -15.34 6.02 2.45
N SER A 76 -16.04 5.40 1.50
CA SER A 76 -17.04 4.38 1.77
C SER A 76 -16.57 2.94 1.51
N ALA A 77 -15.34 2.72 1.00
CA ALA A 77 -14.89 1.37 0.68
C ALA A 77 -14.90 0.41 1.89
N PRO A 78 -14.45 0.79 3.09
CA PRO A 78 -14.58 -0.09 4.26
C PRO A 78 -16.03 -0.40 4.66
N ALA A 79 -16.93 0.57 4.54
CA ALA A 79 -18.36 0.36 4.80
C ALA A 79 -18.99 -0.56 3.75
N GLY A 80 -18.58 -0.44 2.47
CA GLY A 80 -18.97 -1.36 1.40
C GLY A 80 -18.49 -2.79 1.67
N ALA A 81 -17.24 -2.94 2.14
CA ALA A 81 -16.69 -4.23 2.53
C ALA A 81 -17.47 -4.87 3.68
N GLN A 82 -17.89 -4.06 4.67
CA GLN A 82 -18.75 -4.53 5.74
C GLN A 82 -20.06 -5.10 5.18
N GLY A 83 -20.74 -4.35 4.32
CA GLY A 83 -22.02 -4.81 3.74
C GLY A 83 -21.86 -6.12 2.96
N VAL A 84 -20.78 -6.26 2.19
CA VAL A 84 -20.47 -7.49 1.43
C VAL A 84 -20.20 -8.65 2.38
N ARG A 85 -19.35 -8.46 3.42
CA ARG A 85 -19.01 -9.53 4.37
C ARG A 85 -20.21 -9.94 5.19
N ASP A 86 -20.98 -8.99 5.74
CA ASP A 86 -22.19 -9.26 6.52
C ASP A 86 -23.20 -10.06 5.68
N ALA A 87 -23.37 -9.71 4.39
CA ALA A 87 -24.26 -10.46 3.49
C ALA A 87 -23.80 -11.91 3.28
N MET A 88 -22.50 -12.14 3.06
CA MET A 88 -21.94 -13.49 2.92
C MET A 88 -22.09 -14.29 4.22
N ASP A 89 -21.79 -13.70 5.38
CA ASP A 89 -21.94 -14.34 6.68
C ASP A 89 -23.39 -14.76 6.96
N ILE A 90 -24.36 -13.91 6.60
CA ILE A 90 -25.79 -14.24 6.72
C ILE A 90 -26.18 -15.38 5.76
N LEU A 91 -25.67 -15.39 4.52
CA LEU A 91 -25.95 -16.45 3.55
C LEU A 91 -25.37 -17.78 3.99
N LEU A 92 -24.15 -17.78 4.52
CA LEU A 92 -23.51 -18.97 5.13
C LEU A 92 -24.33 -19.48 6.32
N ALA A 93 -24.71 -18.61 7.26
CA ALA A 93 -25.48 -18.96 8.44
C ALA A 93 -26.89 -19.53 8.09
N LYS A 94 -27.47 -19.07 6.97
CA LYS A 94 -28.76 -19.59 6.47
C LYS A 94 -28.62 -20.84 5.59
N GLY A 95 -27.42 -21.36 5.38
CA GLY A 95 -27.16 -22.49 4.47
C GLY A 95 -27.49 -22.21 3.00
N ARG A 96 -27.56 -20.93 2.61
CA ARG A 96 -27.80 -20.48 1.24
C ARG A 96 -26.51 -20.27 0.42
N MET A 97 -25.39 -20.35 1.10
CA MET A 97 -24.02 -20.30 0.58
C MET A 97 -23.21 -21.34 1.34
N SER A 98 -22.39 -22.11 0.65
CA SER A 98 -21.47 -23.07 1.27
C SER A 98 -20.15 -22.38 1.64
N THR A 99 -19.40 -22.97 2.58
CA THR A 99 -18.04 -22.48 2.93
C THR A 99 -17.07 -22.56 1.75
N ALA A 100 -17.33 -23.47 0.78
CA ALA A 100 -16.53 -23.54 -0.43
C ALA A 100 -16.77 -22.37 -1.40
N GLU A 101 -17.88 -21.67 -1.27
CA GLU A 101 -18.25 -20.49 -2.05
C GLU A 101 -17.85 -19.18 -1.34
N ASP A 102 -17.39 -19.25 -0.08
CA ASP A 102 -16.94 -18.08 0.67
C ASP A 102 -15.76 -17.39 -0.01
N MET A 103 -15.75 -16.06 0.03
CA MET A 103 -14.80 -15.24 -0.69
C MET A 103 -14.07 -14.30 0.25
N GLU A 104 -12.81 -14.05 -0.02
CA GLU A 104 -12.04 -13.00 0.66
C GLU A 104 -12.59 -11.62 0.30
N THR A 105 -12.91 -10.82 1.29
CA THR A 105 -13.37 -9.44 1.09
C THR A 105 -12.17 -8.50 1.15
N VAL A 106 -11.87 -7.84 0.03
CA VAL A 106 -10.69 -6.98 -0.13
C VAL A 106 -11.11 -5.54 -0.36
N VAL A 107 -10.69 -4.63 0.51
CA VAL A 107 -10.76 -3.17 0.28
C VAL A 107 -9.50 -2.75 -0.47
N LEU A 108 -9.65 -2.16 -1.64
CA LEU A 108 -8.55 -1.63 -2.45
C LEU A 108 -8.63 -0.11 -2.50
N THR A 109 -7.65 0.57 -1.92
CA THR A 109 -7.63 2.04 -1.85
C THR A 109 -6.27 2.63 -2.16
N GLY A 110 -6.26 3.92 -2.59
CA GLY A 110 -5.06 4.76 -2.53
C GLY A 110 -4.87 5.40 -1.16
N ASP A 111 -3.71 6.02 -0.99
CA ASP A 111 -3.34 6.74 0.23
C ASP A 111 -4.29 7.92 0.54
N GLY A 112 -4.81 8.63 -0.46
CA GLY A 112 -5.79 9.70 -0.23
C GLY A 112 -7.04 9.25 0.53
N ALA A 113 -7.53 8.04 0.24
CA ALA A 113 -8.60 7.42 1.01
C ALA A 113 -8.12 6.94 2.37
N ALA A 114 -7.03 6.18 2.42
CA ALA A 114 -6.56 5.51 3.63
C ALA A 114 -6.07 6.48 4.71
N TYR A 115 -5.29 7.51 4.34
CA TYR A 115 -4.74 8.51 5.27
C TYR A 115 -5.69 9.67 5.57
N GLY A 116 -6.73 9.82 4.75
CA GLY A 116 -7.65 10.97 4.79
C GLY A 116 -9.10 10.57 4.83
N MET A 117 -9.78 10.62 3.69
CA MET A 117 -11.24 10.59 3.60
C MET A 117 -11.89 9.31 4.13
N GLY A 118 -11.21 8.16 4.05
CA GLY A 118 -11.71 6.87 4.51
C GLY A 118 -11.21 6.43 5.88
N LEU A 119 -10.43 7.26 6.59
CA LEU A 119 -9.82 6.86 7.86
C LEU A 119 -10.86 6.53 8.93
N SER A 120 -11.94 7.31 9.05
CA SER A 120 -13.02 7.07 10.02
C SER A 120 -13.78 5.78 9.72
N SER A 121 -14.09 5.49 8.45
CA SER A 121 -14.78 4.26 8.07
C SER A 121 -13.87 3.03 8.25
N THR A 122 -12.56 3.17 8.03
CA THR A 122 -11.58 2.13 8.32
C THR A 122 -11.52 1.85 9.83
N SER A 123 -11.45 2.90 10.66
CA SER A 123 -11.49 2.78 12.12
C SER A 123 -12.71 1.99 12.58
N GLY A 124 -13.90 2.35 12.08
CA GLY A 124 -15.14 1.65 12.42
C GLY A 124 -15.20 0.20 11.96
N ALA A 125 -14.59 -0.14 10.82
CA ALA A 125 -14.50 -1.52 10.34
C ALA A 125 -13.55 -2.38 11.21
N ILE A 126 -12.44 -1.80 11.67
CA ILE A 126 -11.52 -2.48 12.59
C ILE A 126 -12.18 -2.69 13.95
N GLU A 127 -12.86 -1.66 14.49
CA GLU A 127 -13.59 -1.73 15.78
C GLU A 127 -14.61 -2.87 15.80
N ARG A 128 -15.31 -3.09 14.69
CA ARG A 128 -16.30 -4.19 14.55
C ARG A 128 -15.65 -5.55 14.31
N ASN A 129 -14.33 -5.63 14.31
CA ASN A 129 -13.55 -6.83 14.01
C ASN A 129 -13.96 -7.49 12.67
N LEU A 130 -14.24 -6.68 11.66
CA LEU A 130 -14.68 -7.16 10.34
C LEU A 130 -13.62 -8.08 9.73
N HIS A 131 -14.06 -9.22 9.20
CA HIS A 131 -13.17 -10.12 8.47
C HIS A 131 -12.95 -9.60 7.03
N PHE A 132 -11.90 -8.83 6.83
CA PHE A 132 -11.53 -8.25 5.54
C PHE A 132 -10.03 -8.00 5.43
N LEU A 133 -9.54 -7.94 4.22
CA LEU A 133 -8.19 -7.48 3.89
C LEU A 133 -8.26 -6.05 3.34
N TYR A 134 -7.58 -5.12 3.98
CA TYR A 134 -7.43 -3.75 3.49
C TYR A 134 -6.08 -3.61 2.79
N LEU A 135 -6.10 -3.26 1.51
CA LEU A 135 -4.92 -2.98 0.71
C LEU A 135 -4.89 -1.51 0.35
N CYS A 136 -3.90 -0.79 0.90
CA CYS A 136 -3.59 0.58 0.50
C CYS A 136 -2.37 0.60 -0.42
N TYR A 137 -2.54 1.05 -1.68
CA TYR A 137 -1.42 1.42 -2.54
C TYR A 137 -1.05 2.89 -2.26
N ASP A 138 0.11 3.10 -1.66
CA ASP A 138 0.60 4.39 -1.17
C ASP A 138 1.54 5.00 -2.20
N ASN A 139 1.00 5.80 -3.12
CA ASN A 139 1.76 6.56 -4.11
C ASN A 139 2.04 8.00 -3.66
N GLU A 140 1.79 8.30 -2.39
CA GLU A 140 2.15 9.53 -1.69
C GLU A 140 1.49 10.80 -2.26
N GLY A 141 0.26 10.65 -2.80
CA GLY A 141 -0.54 11.76 -3.31
C GLY A 141 -1.88 11.32 -3.88
N TYR A 142 -2.77 12.29 -4.18
CA TYR A 142 -3.95 12.03 -5.00
C TYR A 142 -3.51 11.90 -6.48
N GLY A 143 -2.98 10.71 -6.83
CA GLY A 143 -2.31 10.49 -8.13
C GLY A 143 -3.25 10.61 -9.32
N ASN A 144 -4.43 9.97 -9.26
CA ASN A 144 -5.38 9.93 -10.38
C ASN A 144 -5.85 11.31 -10.84
N THR A 145 -5.93 12.28 -9.94
CA THR A 145 -6.38 13.65 -10.25
C THR A 145 -5.24 14.61 -10.58
N GLY A 146 -4.00 14.14 -10.68
CA GLY A 146 -2.84 14.93 -11.05
C GLY A 146 -1.88 15.23 -9.90
N GLN A 147 -1.74 14.31 -8.94
CA GLN A 147 -0.74 14.33 -7.87
C GLN A 147 -0.88 15.53 -6.92
N GLN A 148 -2.06 15.74 -6.35
CA GLN A 148 -2.25 16.68 -5.25
C GLN A 148 -1.72 16.10 -3.94
N THR A 149 -1.44 16.98 -2.99
CA THR A 149 -0.96 16.61 -1.65
C THR A 149 -2.00 15.77 -0.90
N SER A 150 -1.58 14.63 -0.36
CA SER A 150 -2.36 13.78 0.55
C SER A 150 -1.76 13.74 1.95
N GLY A 151 -2.38 12.98 2.86
CA GLY A 151 -1.81 12.69 4.18
C GLY A 151 -0.56 11.81 4.14
N ALA A 152 -0.25 11.22 2.98
CA ALA A 152 0.92 10.39 2.74
C ALA A 152 2.08 11.13 2.06
N THR A 153 1.87 12.37 1.65
CA THR A 153 2.92 13.15 0.97
C THR A 153 4.10 13.37 1.91
N PRO A 154 5.33 13.00 1.50
CA PRO A 154 6.50 13.18 2.33
C PRO A 154 6.90 14.66 2.42
N HIS A 155 7.59 14.99 3.51
CA HIS A 155 8.14 16.32 3.71
C HIS A 155 9.03 16.75 2.54
N ALA A 156 8.93 18.01 2.16
CA ALA A 156 9.62 18.64 1.05
C ALA A 156 9.26 18.11 -0.36
N ALA A 157 8.37 17.12 -0.52
CA ALA A 157 7.96 16.71 -1.86
C ALA A 157 7.13 17.80 -2.55
N ARG A 158 7.43 18.08 -3.82
CA ARG A 158 6.57 18.91 -4.68
C ARG A 158 5.40 18.09 -5.19
N THR A 159 4.23 18.71 -5.19
CA THR A 159 2.99 18.16 -5.75
C THR A 159 2.29 19.23 -6.57
N ALA A 160 1.21 18.89 -7.25
CA ALA A 160 0.42 19.88 -8.02
C ALA A 160 -0.10 21.03 -7.14
N THR A 161 -0.32 20.78 -5.84
CA THR A 161 -0.83 21.79 -4.89
C THR A 161 0.26 22.40 -4.00
N ASN A 162 1.50 21.92 -4.08
CA ASN A 162 2.66 22.43 -3.30
C ASN A 162 3.91 22.53 -4.18
N ARG A 163 3.90 23.53 -5.09
CA ARG A 163 5.03 23.83 -5.99
C ARG A 163 5.99 24.91 -5.46
N GLY A 164 5.84 25.29 -4.18
CA GLY A 164 6.68 26.30 -3.55
C GLY A 164 8.16 25.90 -3.43
N VAL A 165 8.97 26.86 -2.96
CA VAL A 165 10.43 26.70 -2.84
C VAL A 165 10.83 25.51 -1.96
N VAL A 166 10.06 25.22 -0.93
CA VAL A 166 10.33 24.14 0.05
C VAL A 166 9.49 22.88 -0.19
N GLY A 167 8.61 22.84 -1.19
CA GLY A 167 7.66 21.74 -1.37
C GLY A 167 6.63 21.64 -0.23
N TYR A 168 6.20 20.42 0.09
CA TYR A 168 5.22 20.18 1.16
C TYR A 168 5.86 20.37 2.55
N PRO A 169 5.35 21.31 3.37
CA PRO A 169 5.96 21.64 4.66
C PRO A 169 5.59 20.66 5.77
N GLY A 170 4.54 19.86 5.59
CA GLY A 170 4.08 18.86 6.54
C GLY A 170 4.86 17.56 6.48
N PHE A 171 4.46 16.60 7.29
CA PHE A 171 5.04 15.27 7.32
C PHE A 171 3.99 14.21 6.98
N LYS A 172 4.43 13.12 6.35
CA LYS A 172 3.60 11.94 6.12
C LYS A 172 3.09 11.40 7.46
N LYS A 173 1.79 11.14 7.53
CA LYS A 173 1.19 10.45 8.69
C LYS A 173 1.76 9.04 8.81
N ASP A 174 1.95 8.54 10.01
CA ASP A 174 2.28 7.13 10.22
C ASP A 174 0.99 6.29 10.25
N LEU A 175 0.47 5.94 9.07
CA LEU A 175 -0.75 5.14 8.95
C LEU A 175 -0.57 3.75 9.54
N PHE A 176 0.63 3.17 9.45
CA PHE A 176 0.91 1.87 10.05
C PHE A 176 0.69 1.93 11.58
N ALA A 177 1.23 2.97 12.24
CA ALA A 177 1.05 3.16 13.68
C ALA A 177 -0.42 3.46 14.05
N ILE A 178 -1.12 4.28 13.25
CA ILE A 178 -2.54 4.55 13.42
C ILE A 178 -3.35 3.25 13.36
N TRP A 179 -3.08 2.38 12.40
CA TRP A 179 -3.75 1.09 12.29
C TRP A 179 -3.37 0.14 13.43
N ALA A 180 -2.09 0.04 13.76
CA ALA A 180 -1.61 -0.81 14.85
C ALA A 180 -2.21 -0.42 16.22
N ALA A 181 -2.49 0.88 16.43
CA ALA A 181 -3.14 1.38 17.66
C ALA A 181 -4.60 0.91 17.83
N HIS A 182 -5.24 0.42 16.76
CA HIS A 182 -6.56 -0.23 16.84
C HIS A 182 -6.48 -1.72 17.22
N GLU A 183 -5.28 -2.27 17.40
CA GLU A 183 -5.01 -3.68 17.69
C GLU A 183 -5.71 -4.67 16.72
N PRO A 184 -5.62 -4.45 15.40
CA PRO A 184 -6.21 -5.37 14.43
C PRO A 184 -5.48 -6.72 14.44
N ALA A 185 -6.05 -7.70 13.78
CA ALA A 185 -5.45 -9.02 13.68
C ALA A 185 -4.05 -9.01 13.00
N TYR A 186 -3.85 -8.09 12.04
CA TYR A 186 -2.57 -7.96 11.35
C TYR A 186 -2.41 -6.60 10.65
N VAL A 187 -1.20 -6.04 10.68
CA VAL A 187 -0.79 -4.90 9.82
C VAL A 187 0.57 -5.20 9.21
N ALA A 188 0.78 -4.88 7.94
CA ALA A 188 2.07 -5.00 7.30
C ALA A 188 2.36 -3.84 6.34
N SER A 189 3.64 -3.42 6.27
CA SER A 189 4.17 -2.60 5.19
C SER A 189 4.88 -3.48 4.18
N VAL A 190 4.62 -3.27 2.89
CA VAL A 190 5.18 -4.05 1.77
C VAL A 190 5.59 -3.14 0.62
N ILE A 191 6.26 -3.70 -0.37
CA ILE A 191 6.59 -3.06 -1.64
C ILE A 191 6.82 -4.14 -2.71
N GLY A 192 6.39 -3.92 -3.96
CA GLY A 192 6.60 -4.85 -5.08
C GLY A 192 8.08 -5.15 -5.34
N ALA A 193 8.98 -4.16 -5.16
CA ALA A 193 10.43 -4.36 -5.30
C ALA A 193 11.05 -5.40 -4.32
N GLU A 194 10.28 -5.89 -3.33
CA GLU A 194 10.67 -6.96 -2.39
C GLU A 194 9.62 -8.09 -2.41
N PRO A 195 9.48 -8.80 -3.54
CA PRO A 195 8.34 -9.70 -3.79
C PRO A 195 8.26 -10.87 -2.80
N LEU A 196 9.40 -11.38 -2.32
CA LEU A 196 9.39 -12.47 -1.36
C LEU A 196 8.89 -12.04 0.03
N ASP A 197 9.23 -10.82 0.48
CA ASP A 197 8.71 -10.24 1.73
C ASP A 197 7.21 -9.95 1.60
N LEU A 198 6.80 -9.36 0.47
CA LEU A 198 5.40 -9.11 0.14
C LEU A 198 4.60 -10.42 0.15
N ALA A 199 5.07 -11.44 -0.58
CA ALA A 199 4.37 -12.72 -0.69
C ALA A 199 4.18 -13.40 0.68
N ARG A 200 5.21 -13.39 1.52
CA ARG A 200 5.12 -13.96 2.89
C ARG A 200 4.08 -13.26 3.74
N LYS A 201 4.02 -11.94 3.68
CA LYS A 201 3.07 -11.13 4.46
C LYS A 201 1.63 -11.32 3.98
N VAL A 202 1.41 -11.35 2.67
CA VAL A 202 0.08 -11.59 2.09
C VAL A 202 -0.41 -13.00 2.38
N ASP A 203 0.46 -14.02 2.24
CA ASP A 203 0.13 -15.41 2.57
C ASP A 203 -0.22 -15.56 4.05
N LEU A 204 0.51 -14.88 4.93
CA LEU A 204 0.18 -14.84 6.36
C LEU A 204 -1.16 -14.14 6.60
N ALA A 205 -1.39 -12.97 6.00
CA ALA A 205 -2.63 -12.21 6.13
C ALA A 205 -3.85 -13.02 5.68
N LYS A 206 -3.74 -13.76 4.56
CA LYS A 206 -4.80 -14.62 4.02
C LYS A 206 -5.27 -15.68 5.02
N ASN A 207 -4.39 -16.14 5.92
CA ASN A 207 -4.67 -17.19 6.87
C ASN A 207 -5.03 -16.67 8.29
N ILE A 208 -5.19 -15.35 8.46
CA ILE A 208 -5.58 -14.72 9.72
C ILE A 208 -7.04 -14.28 9.62
N HIS A 209 -7.83 -14.59 10.64
CA HIS A 209 -9.21 -14.10 10.74
C HIS A 209 -9.24 -12.71 11.41
N GLY A 210 -10.16 -11.86 10.98
CA GLY A 210 -10.34 -10.49 11.48
C GLY A 210 -9.80 -9.42 10.52
N PRO A 211 -9.65 -8.16 10.96
CA PRO A 211 -9.15 -7.07 10.12
C PRO A 211 -7.64 -7.21 9.87
N ARG A 212 -7.25 -7.23 8.59
CA ARG A 212 -5.87 -7.29 8.14
C ARG A 212 -5.60 -6.15 7.18
N LEU A 213 -4.52 -5.41 7.43
CA LEU A 213 -4.23 -4.18 6.71
C LEU A 213 -2.82 -4.25 6.12
N ILE A 214 -2.73 -4.04 4.81
CA ILE A 214 -1.47 -4.02 4.06
C ILE A 214 -1.28 -2.64 3.46
N LEU A 215 -0.15 -2.04 3.79
CA LEU A 215 0.30 -0.76 3.26
C LEU A 215 1.44 -1.01 2.27
N ALA A 216 1.17 -0.85 0.98
CA ALA A 216 2.10 -1.08 -0.10
C ALA A 216 2.64 0.25 -0.64
N LEU A 217 3.95 0.53 -0.44
CA LEU A 217 4.57 1.66 -1.14
C LEU A 217 4.48 1.41 -2.64
N ALA A 218 3.99 2.42 -3.34
CA ALA A 218 3.69 2.37 -4.77
C ALA A 218 4.46 3.48 -5.50
N PRO A 219 5.76 3.30 -5.81
CA PRO A 219 6.48 4.29 -6.60
C PRO A 219 5.69 4.65 -7.85
N CYS A 220 5.49 5.94 -8.07
CA CYS A 220 4.61 6.46 -9.11
C CYS A 220 5.42 7.26 -10.13
N PRO A 221 5.75 6.70 -11.31
CA PRO A 221 6.55 7.39 -12.31
C PRO A 221 6.02 8.78 -12.64
N THR A 222 4.73 8.88 -12.90
CA THR A 222 4.07 10.14 -13.26
C THR A 222 4.03 11.15 -12.10
N GLY A 223 3.77 10.68 -10.87
CA GLY A 223 3.59 11.59 -9.72
C GLY A 223 4.91 11.96 -9.04
N TRP A 224 5.92 11.09 -9.12
CA TRP A 224 7.24 11.34 -8.52
C TRP A 224 8.26 11.86 -9.55
N ASP A 225 7.88 11.84 -10.85
CA ASP A 225 8.67 12.34 -11.97
C ASP A 225 10.00 11.58 -12.10
N PHE A 226 9.87 10.33 -12.59
CA PHE A 226 10.99 9.44 -12.94
C PHE A 226 10.58 8.49 -14.07
N GLU A 227 11.56 7.85 -14.74
CA GLU A 227 11.30 6.97 -15.87
C GLU A 227 10.67 5.63 -15.42
N PRO A 228 9.64 5.10 -16.11
CA PRO A 228 8.88 3.91 -15.71
C PRO A 228 9.73 2.67 -15.39
N GLU A 229 10.84 2.47 -16.09
CA GLU A 229 11.77 1.36 -15.87
C GLU A 229 12.55 1.46 -14.55
N GLU A 230 12.57 2.60 -13.91
CA GLU A 230 13.26 2.82 -12.63
C GLU A 230 12.42 2.43 -11.39
N THR A 231 11.14 2.09 -11.57
CA THR A 231 10.20 1.80 -10.47
C THR A 231 10.76 0.83 -9.42
N VAL A 232 11.28 -0.30 -9.86
CA VAL A 232 11.84 -1.33 -8.97
C VAL A 232 13.09 -0.83 -8.26
N GLU A 233 13.96 -0.11 -8.97
CA GLU A 233 15.19 0.45 -8.38
C GLU A 233 14.87 1.50 -7.32
N ILE A 234 13.96 2.42 -7.60
CA ILE A 234 13.49 3.43 -6.63
C ILE A 234 12.84 2.76 -5.42
N GLY A 235 12.07 1.70 -5.64
CA GLY A 235 11.52 0.90 -4.57
C GLY A 235 12.58 0.27 -3.67
N LYS A 236 13.66 -0.28 -4.25
CA LYS A 236 14.81 -0.80 -3.49
C LYS A 236 15.53 0.29 -2.71
N LEU A 237 15.75 1.45 -3.32
CA LEU A 237 16.37 2.59 -2.65
C LEU A 237 15.53 3.08 -1.46
N ALA A 238 14.19 3.06 -1.54
CA ALA A 238 13.32 3.40 -0.42
C ALA A 238 13.54 2.47 0.79
N VAL A 239 13.73 1.17 0.54
CA VAL A 239 14.02 0.19 1.60
C VAL A 239 15.45 0.32 2.10
N GLN A 240 16.43 0.46 1.22
CA GLN A 240 17.87 0.53 1.57
C GLN A 240 18.23 1.81 2.33
N SER A 241 17.58 2.93 2.02
CA SER A 241 17.75 4.19 2.76
C SER A 241 17.04 4.19 4.11
N GLY A 242 16.13 3.23 4.32
CA GLY A 242 15.33 3.15 5.54
C GLY A 242 14.10 4.08 5.56
N VAL A 243 13.83 4.78 4.46
CA VAL A 243 12.63 5.64 4.31
C VAL A 243 11.34 4.80 4.35
N TRP A 244 11.40 3.59 3.81
CA TRP A 244 10.29 2.64 3.85
C TRP A 244 10.67 1.39 4.65
N PRO A 245 10.37 1.34 5.97
CA PRO A 245 10.61 0.16 6.80
C PRO A 245 9.67 -0.98 6.42
N LEU A 246 10.21 -2.17 6.16
CA LEU A 246 9.43 -3.39 5.99
C LEU A 246 9.18 -4.01 7.37
N LYS A 247 7.95 -3.94 7.83
CA LYS A 247 7.54 -4.35 9.17
C LYS A 247 6.15 -4.97 9.19
N GLU A 248 5.85 -5.68 10.26
CA GLU A 248 4.54 -6.25 10.54
C GLU A 248 4.15 -6.01 12.01
N TYR A 249 2.85 -5.87 12.25
CA TYR A 249 2.23 -5.86 13.57
C TYR A 249 1.39 -7.11 13.73
N ARG A 250 1.58 -7.82 14.83
CA ARG A 250 0.77 -8.97 15.22
C ARG A 250 0.83 -9.17 16.74
N ASN A 251 -0.32 -9.46 17.37
CA ASN A 251 -0.40 -9.74 18.81
C ASN A 251 0.27 -8.66 19.68
N GLY A 252 0.04 -7.39 19.40
CA GLY A 252 0.60 -6.27 20.16
C GLY A 252 2.08 -5.97 19.87
N GLN A 253 2.72 -6.70 18.96
CA GLN A 253 4.15 -6.54 18.67
C GLN A 253 4.41 -6.07 17.24
N ILE A 254 5.34 -5.14 17.09
CA ILE A 254 5.86 -4.70 15.80
C ILE A 254 7.22 -5.36 15.58
N LYS A 255 7.38 -5.98 14.40
CA LYS A 255 8.62 -6.63 14.00
C LYS A 255 9.03 -6.16 12.60
N HIS A 256 10.30 -5.77 12.44
CA HIS A 256 10.89 -5.53 11.13
C HIS A 256 11.22 -6.85 10.46
N THR A 257 10.78 -7.03 9.22
CA THR A 257 11.04 -8.24 8.41
C THR A 257 12.34 -8.11 7.63
N LYS A 258 12.75 -6.87 7.35
CA LYS A 258 14.03 -6.56 6.72
C LYS A 258 14.64 -5.32 7.37
N ILE A 259 15.85 -5.48 7.90
CA ILE A 259 16.66 -4.39 8.44
C ILE A 259 17.89 -4.26 7.55
N PRO A 260 18.08 -3.11 6.88
CA PRO A 260 19.30 -2.89 6.09
C PRO A 260 20.55 -2.97 6.98
N LYS A 261 21.52 -3.81 6.63
CA LYS A 261 22.78 -3.94 7.39
C LYS A 261 23.56 -2.62 7.46
N LYS A 262 23.51 -1.83 6.40
CA LYS A 262 24.05 -0.48 6.27
C LYS A 262 23.05 0.31 5.44
N ARG A 263 22.47 1.36 6.03
CA ARG A 263 21.59 2.27 5.31
C ARG A 263 22.40 3.14 4.37
N ILE A 264 21.89 3.36 3.17
CA ILE A 264 22.41 4.38 2.26
C ILE A 264 21.88 5.76 2.67
N PRO A 265 22.53 6.87 2.30
CA PRO A 265 22.01 8.21 2.54
C PRO A 265 20.61 8.37 1.90
N VAL A 266 19.70 9.07 2.61
CA VAL A 266 18.35 9.34 2.09
C VAL A 266 18.39 10.09 0.76
N GLU A 267 19.40 10.95 0.56
CA GLU A 267 19.56 11.69 -0.68
C GLU A 267 19.69 10.81 -1.92
N ASP A 268 20.25 9.58 -1.80
CA ASP A 268 20.38 8.64 -2.90
C ASP A 268 19.02 8.15 -3.41
N TYR A 269 18.03 8.09 -2.52
CA TYR A 269 16.64 7.84 -2.87
C TYR A 269 15.95 9.09 -3.43
N LEU A 270 16.14 10.25 -2.79
CA LEU A 270 15.44 11.48 -3.15
C LEU A 270 15.86 12.03 -4.52
N LYS A 271 17.16 12.01 -4.84
CA LYS A 271 17.70 12.58 -6.10
C LYS A 271 17.22 11.87 -7.36
N ARG A 272 16.65 10.66 -7.24
CA ARG A 272 16.09 9.89 -8.36
C ARG A 272 14.67 10.32 -8.73
N GLN A 273 14.10 11.31 -8.02
CA GLN A 273 12.70 11.71 -8.15
C GLN A 273 12.61 13.21 -8.44
N GLY A 274 12.02 13.58 -9.57
CA GLY A 274 11.88 14.99 -9.98
C GLY A 274 11.10 15.84 -8.97
N ARG A 275 10.18 15.22 -8.18
CA ARG A 275 9.46 15.93 -7.11
C ARG A 275 10.37 16.48 -6.00
N PHE A 276 11.64 16.06 -5.94
CA PHE A 276 12.65 16.55 -4.99
C PHE A 276 13.80 17.31 -5.67
N VAL A 277 13.78 17.53 -6.98
CA VAL A 277 14.86 18.19 -7.73
C VAL A 277 15.28 19.53 -7.11
N HIS A 278 14.32 20.28 -6.56
CA HIS A 278 14.56 21.59 -5.92
C HIS A 278 15.41 21.52 -4.63
N LEU A 279 15.62 20.34 -4.08
CA LEU A 279 16.54 20.13 -2.97
C LEU A 279 18.00 20.06 -3.43
N PHE A 280 18.23 19.88 -4.72
CA PHE A 280 19.56 19.68 -5.32
C PHE A 280 19.93 20.82 -6.28
N GLU A 281 18.95 21.39 -6.99
CA GLU A 281 19.17 22.37 -8.06
C GLU A 281 18.19 23.56 -7.93
N PRO A 282 18.60 24.78 -8.36
CA PRO A 282 19.92 25.21 -8.79
C PRO A 282 20.92 25.38 -7.62
N LYS A 283 20.44 25.31 -6.39
CA LYS A 283 21.23 25.40 -5.16
C LYS A 283 20.82 24.30 -4.20
N ARG A 284 21.77 23.49 -3.78
CA ARG A 284 21.56 22.41 -2.82
C ARG A 284 21.04 22.95 -1.48
N ASN A 285 20.00 22.29 -0.95
CA ASN A 285 19.39 22.61 0.34
C ASN A 285 19.81 21.57 1.40
N ASP A 286 21.02 21.73 1.93
CA ASP A 286 21.58 20.81 2.93
C ASP A 286 20.74 20.75 4.21
N SER A 287 20.09 21.85 4.61
CA SER A 287 19.25 21.88 5.81
C SER A 287 18.05 20.96 5.70
N LEU A 288 17.29 20.99 4.59
CA LEU A 288 16.15 20.10 4.38
C LEU A 288 16.58 18.64 4.19
N LEU A 289 17.68 18.40 3.47
CA LEU A 289 18.22 17.05 3.30
C LEU A 289 18.64 16.45 4.65
N GLN A 290 19.30 17.23 5.51
CA GLN A 290 19.69 16.82 6.84
C GLN A 290 18.49 16.59 7.76
N GLU A 291 17.43 17.40 7.65
CA GLU A 291 16.20 17.23 8.41
C GLU A 291 15.54 15.88 8.07
N ILE A 292 15.43 15.54 6.78
CA ILE A 292 14.86 14.27 6.34
C ILE A 292 15.74 13.10 6.83
N GLN A 293 17.07 13.20 6.68
CA GLN A 293 18.00 12.17 7.14
C GLN A 293 17.87 11.94 8.64
N THR A 294 17.90 13.02 9.45
CA THR A 294 17.79 12.95 10.90
C THR A 294 16.50 12.25 11.35
N ARG A 295 15.41 12.46 10.62
CA ARG A 295 14.12 11.84 10.93
C ARG A 295 14.14 10.33 10.65
N VAL A 296 14.78 9.91 9.59
CA VAL A 296 14.97 8.48 9.27
C VAL A 296 15.87 7.83 10.32
N ASP A 297 16.97 8.48 10.67
CA ASP A 297 17.89 7.97 11.69
C ASP A 297 17.23 7.88 13.08
N ALA A 298 16.44 8.87 13.47
CA ALA A 298 15.66 8.84 14.71
C ALA A 298 14.59 7.73 14.74
N TYR A 299 14.04 7.32 13.60
CA TYR A 299 13.18 6.15 13.52
C TYR A 299 13.96 4.88 13.83
N TRP A 300 15.10 4.67 13.15
CA TRP A 300 15.87 3.43 13.24
C TRP A 300 16.65 3.28 14.55
N SER A 301 17.09 4.38 15.18
CA SER A 301 17.76 4.34 16.49
C SER A 301 16.94 3.68 17.61
N ARG A 302 15.63 3.50 17.40
CA ARG A 302 14.76 2.79 18.37
C ARG A 302 14.87 1.27 18.26
N PHE A 303 15.54 0.77 17.23
CA PHE A 303 15.61 -0.66 16.89
C PHE A 303 17.06 -1.18 16.76
N GLU A 304 18.03 -0.29 16.91
CA GLU A 304 19.46 -0.59 17.06
C GLU A 304 19.81 -0.77 18.54
#